data_61a4d001ed929b8cb567f8e92d0ddb77
#
_entry.id   61a4d001ed929b8cb567f8e92d0ddb77
#
_cell.length_a   1.000
_cell.length_b   1.000
_cell.length_c   1.000
_cell.angle_alpha   90.00
_cell.angle_beta   90.00
_cell.angle_gamma   90.00
#
_symmetry.space_group_name_H-M   'P 1'
#
loop_
_entity.id
_entity.type
_entity.pdbx_description
1 polymer ?
#
loop_
_entity_poly.entity_id
_entity_poly.type
_entity_poly.pdbx_seq_one_letter_code
_entity_poly.pdbx_strand_id
1 'polypeptide(L)'
;MFKENFVIKGELVCETGLHIGGSNDNIDIGGTDNVIIRDVVSDLPFIPGSSLKGKLRSLFELNDKESAQSVRKNEGGPATDGDSKAAKIFGVSADNNKALDFPTRLIVRD
;
A
#
# COMPACT_ATOMS: atom_id res chain seq x y z
N MET A 1 -5.28 16.52 -18.23
CA MET A 1 -4.12 16.49 -19.14
C MET A 1 -2.88 16.03 -18.38
N PHE A 2 -2.19 15.03 -18.88
CA PHE A 2 -0.91 14.58 -18.34
C PHE A 2 0.15 15.69 -18.54
N LYS A 3 0.86 16.04 -17.48
CA LYS A 3 1.91 17.08 -17.54
C LYS A 3 3.30 16.47 -17.50
N GLU A 4 3.60 15.69 -16.46
CA GLU A 4 4.92 15.11 -16.25
C GLU A 4 4.87 13.96 -15.24
N ASN A 5 5.90 13.13 -15.24
CA ASN A 5 6.17 12.12 -14.22
C ASN A 5 7.40 12.51 -13.41
N PHE A 6 7.28 12.34 -12.09
CA PHE A 6 8.43 12.37 -11.20
C PHE A 6 8.83 10.94 -10.85
N VAL A 7 10.10 10.63 -10.96
CA VAL A 7 10.65 9.32 -10.58
C VAL A 7 11.53 9.51 -9.36
N ILE A 8 11.15 8.86 -8.25
CA ILE A 8 11.92 8.83 -7.01
C ILE A 8 12.56 7.45 -6.92
N LYS A 9 13.89 7.41 -6.81
CA LYS A 9 14.67 6.19 -6.60
C LYS A 9 15.42 6.29 -5.29
N GLY A 10 15.50 5.18 -4.55
CA GLY A 10 16.22 5.13 -3.29
C GLY A 10 16.49 3.70 -2.85
N GLU A 11 17.21 3.56 -1.78
CA GLU A 11 17.49 2.29 -1.10
C GLU A 11 16.87 2.31 0.30
N LEU A 12 16.28 1.18 0.69
CA LEU A 12 15.83 0.94 2.04
C LEU A 12 16.85 0.05 2.74
N VAL A 13 17.58 0.61 3.70
CA VAL A 13 18.55 -0.13 4.51
C VAL A 13 17.90 -0.52 5.82
N CYS A 14 17.76 -1.83 6.06
CA CYS A 14 17.23 -2.34 7.32
C CYS A 14 18.31 -2.25 8.41
N GLU A 15 18.08 -1.44 9.43
CA GLU A 15 18.95 -1.34 10.61
C GLU A 15 18.59 -2.41 11.66
N THR A 16 17.36 -2.90 11.63
CA THR A 16 16.84 -3.99 12.46
C THR A 16 16.15 -5.03 11.59
N GLY A 17 15.77 -6.17 12.16
CA GLY A 17 15.01 -7.19 11.43
C GLY A 17 13.71 -6.63 10.83
N LEU A 18 13.44 -6.96 9.58
CA LEU A 18 12.20 -6.66 8.88
C LEU A 18 11.50 -7.96 8.50
N HIS A 19 10.21 -8.04 8.81
CA HIS A 19 9.36 -9.16 8.46
C HIS A 19 8.11 -8.68 7.72
N ILE A 20 7.90 -9.20 6.52
CA ILE A 20 6.65 -9.02 5.76
C ILE A 20 6.08 -10.41 5.51
N GLY A 21 4.88 -10.68 6.04
CA GLY A 21 4.22 -11.98 5.92
C GLY A 21 3.85 -12.30 4.48
N GLY A 22 4.08 -13.54 4.07
CA GLY A 22 3.58 -14.12 2.83
C GLY A 22 2.28 -14.88 3.05
N SER A 23 1.57 -15.22 1.97
CA SER A 23 0.48 -16.19 2.00
C SER A 23 1.05 -17.60 2.17
N ASN A 24 0.48 -18.35 3.10
CA ASN A 24 0.83 -19.74 3.30
C ASN A 24 -0.18 -20.59 2.49
N ASP A 25 0.18 -20.97 1.27
CA ASP A 25 -0.64 -21.88 0.46
C ASP A 25 -0.46 -23.36 0.88
N ASN A 26 0.53 -23.65 1.74
CA ASN A 26 0.79 -24.96 2.31
C ASN A 26 0.72 -24.88 3.84
N ILE A 27 -0.41 -25.34 4.39
CA ILE A 27 -0.54 -25.57 5.83
C ILE A 27 0.21 -26.88 6.14
N ASP A 28 1.48 -26.79 6.46
CA ASP A 28 2.19 -27.90 7.09
C ASP A 28 1.79 -27.93 8.57
N ILE A 29 1.12 -29.01 8.96
CA ILE A 29 0.77 -29.26 10.36
C ILE A 29 2.05 -29.41 11.16
N GLY A 30 2.42 -28.35 11.89
CA GLY A 30 3.66 -28.30 12.69
C GLY A 30 4.76 -27.40 12.15
N GLY A 31 4.54 -26.69 11.05
CA GLY A 31 5.44 -25.64 10.54
C GLY A 31 5.32 -24.33 11.33
N THR A 32 6.39 -23.54 11.34
CA THR A 32 6.38 -22.19 11.93
C THR A 32 5.45 -21.26 11.15
N ASP A 33 4.48 -20.66 11.81
CA ASP A 33 3.42 -19.78 11.23
C ASP A 33 3.92 -18.46 10.64
N ASN A 34 5.23 -18.24 10.53
CA ASN A 34 5.83 -17.00 10.09
C ASN A 34 6.51 -17.13 8.72
N VAL A 35 5.70 -17.26 7.67
CA VAL A 35 6.21 -17.28 6.29
C VAL A 35 6.55 -15.86 5.86
N ILE A 36 7.81 -15.65 5.46
CA ILE A 36 8.30 -14.39 4.87
C ILE A 36 7.97 -14.40 3.37
N ILE A 37 7.48 -13.27 2.85
CA ILE A 37 7.29 -13.11 1.42
C ILE A 37 8.63 -13.11 0.68
N ARG A 38 8.73 -13.92 -0.38
CA ARG A 38 9.93 -14.10 -1.19
C ARG A 38 9.61 -13.91 -2.66
N ASP A 39 10.61 -13.42 -3.39
CA ASP A 39 10.56 -13.34 -4.84
C ASP A 39 10.55 -14.75 -5.44
N VAL A 40 9.68 -14.98 -6.40
CA VAL A 40 9.46 -16.31 -7.01
C VAL A 40 10.68 -16.81 -7.79
N VAL A 41 11.49 -15.91 -8.33
CA VAL A 41 12.62 -16.26 -9.18
C VAL A 41 13.89 -16.42 -8.36
N SER A 42 14.19 -15.47 -7.48
CA SER A 42 15.44 -15.43 -6.70
C SER A 42 15.33 -16.14 -5.35
N ASP A 43 14.11 -16.42 -4.88
CA ASP A 43 13.81 -16.94 -3.54
C ASP A 43 14.35 -16.04 -2.39
N LEU A 44 14.68 -14.80 -2.70
CA LEU A 44 15.13 -13.83 -1.72
C LEU A 44 13.94 -13.06 -1.11
N PRO A 45 14.00 -12.72 0.18
CA PRO A 45 13.02 -11.80 0.78
C PRO A 45 13.04 -10.47 0.06
N PHE A 46 11.87 -9.88 -0.14
CA PHE A 46 11.75 -8.56 -0.75
C PHE A 46 10.60 -7.76 -0.14
N ILE A 47 10.54 -6.47 -0.42
CA ILE A 47 9.44 -5.61 -0.02
C ILE A 47 8.54 -5.39 -1.24
N PRO A 48 7.32 -5.97 -1.27
CA PRO A 48 6.39 -5.69 -2.36
C PRO A 48 6.01 -4.22 -2.41
N GLY A 49 5.99 -3.63 -3.60
CA GLY A 49 5.56 -2.26 -3.79
C GLY A 49 4.13 -2.01 -3.30
N SER A 50 3.26 -3.00 -3.41
CA SER A 50 1.89 -2.95 -2.85
C SER A 50 1.87 -2.82 -1.33
N SER A 51 2.73 -3.55 -0.62
CA SER A 51 2.86 -3.49 0.85
C SER A 51 3.38 -2.12 1.28
N LEU A 52 4.41 -1.61 0.61
CA LEU A 52 4.96 -0.28 0.86
C LEU A 52 3.92 0.80 0.61
N LYS A 53 3.23 0.74 -0.53
CA LYS A 53 2.15 1.67 -0.86
C LYS A 53 1.04 1.66 0.17
N GLY A 54 0.59 0.48 0.60
CA GLY A 54 -0.45 0.33 1.61
C GLY A 54 -0.05 0.95 2.96
N LYS A 55 1.20 0.73 3.39
CA LYS A 55 1.72 1.31 4.63
C LYS A 55 1.86 2.83 4.55
N LEU A 56 2.40 3.35 3.45
CA LEU A 56 2.49 4.79 3.21
C LEU A 56 1.11 5.44 3.22
N ARG A 57 0.12 4.80 2.57
CA ARG A 57 -1.27 5.26 2.58
C ARG A 57 -1.81 5.37 3.99
N SER A 58 -1.72 4.29 4.76
CA SER A 58 -2.22 4.24 6.14
C SER A 58 -1.60 5.34 7.01
N LEU A 59 -0.29 5.54 6.95
CA LEU A 59 0.40 6.59 7.69
C LEU A 59 -0.04 7.99 7.25
N PHE A 60 -0.21 8.19 5.94
CA PHE A 60 -0.69 9.46 5.40
C PHE A 60 -2.12 9.77 5.88
N GLU A 61 -3.03 8.79 5.81
CA GLU A 61 -4.42 8.93 6.25
C GLU A 61 -4.54 9.27 7.74
N LEU A 62 -3.67 8.74 8.56
CA LEU A 62 -3.64 9.07 10.00
C LEU A 62 -3.15 10.50 10.27
N ASN A 63 -2.26 11.01 9.43
CA ASN A 63 -1.64 12.31 9.63
C ASN A 63 -2.38 13.48 8.95
N ASP A 64 -3.16 13.21 7.93
CA ASP A 64 -3.94 14.21 7.19
C ASP A 64 -5.39 14.28 7.70
N LYS A 65 -5.80 15.43 8.23
CA LYS A 65 -7.11 15.58 8.90
C LYS A 65 -8.30 15.25 7.99
N GLU A 66 -8.27 15.67 6.75
CA GLU A 66 -9.35 15.40 5.79
C GLU A 66 -9.44 13.92 5.45
N SER A 67 -8.29 13.30 5.20
CA SER A 67 -8.21 11.86 4.95
C SER A 67 -8.62 11.04 6.17
N ALA A 68 -8.23 11.44 7.38
CA ALA A 68 -8.66 10.79 8.62
C ALA A 68 -10.17 10.87 8.83
N GLN A 69 -10.82 11.97 8.47
CA GLN A 69 -12.27 12.08 8.53
C GLN A 69 -12.95 11.14 7.51
N SER A 70 -12.40 11.03 6.30
CA SER A 70 -12.89 10.10 5.29
C SER A 70 -12.77 8.64 5.74
N VAL A 71 -11.66 8.27 6.38
CA VAL A 71 -11.47 6.95 7.00
C VAL A 71 -12.53 6.66 8.07
N ARG A 72 -12.84 7.63 8.92
CA ARG A 72 -13.89 7.49 9.95
C ARG A 72 -15.26 7.29 9.34
N LYS A 73 -15.60 8.04 8.31
CA LYS A 73 -16.87 7.88 7.57
C LYS A 73 -16.99 6.52 6.88
N ASN A 74 -15.85 5.92 6.51
CA ASN A 74 -15.78 4.62 5.86
C ASN A 74 -15.50 3.48 6.87
N GLU A 75 -15.95 3.64 8.11
CA GLU A 75 -15.87 2.60 9.17
C GLU A 75 -14.44 2.04 9.40
N GLY A 76 -13.42 2.88 9.24
CA GLY A 76 -12.02 2.49 9.36
C GLY A 76 -11.39 1.94 8.08
N GLY A 77 -12.15 1.83 7.00
CA GLY A 77 -11.64 1.52 5.68
C GLY A 77 -10.85 2.68 5.06
N PRO A 78 -10.19 2.46 3.92
CA PRO A 78 -9.42 3.50 3.25
C PRO A 78 -10.25 4.74 2.92
N ALA A 79 -9.62 5.92 2.93
CA ALA A 79 -10.26 7.18 2.54
C ALA A 79 -10.79 7.11 1.10
N THR A 80 -12.08 7.32 0.91
CA THR A 80 -12.78 7.21 -0.39
C THR A 80 -13.33 8.53 -0.90
N ASP A 81 -13.40 9.57 -0.05
CA ASP A 81 -13.84 10.89 -0.49
C ASP A 81 -12.88 11.45 -1.53
N GLY A 82 -13.38 11.75 -2.74
CA GLY A 82 -12.57 12.23 -3.87
C GLY A 82 -11.83 13.54 -3.60
N ASP A 83 -12.27 14.31 -2.62
CA ASP A 83 -11.59 15.54 -2.19
C ASP A 83 -10.43 15.28 -1.25
N SER A 84 -10.38 14.10 -0.60
CA SER A 84 -9.28 13.75 0.30
C SER A 84 -7.95 13.61 -0.46
N LYS A 85 -6.87 14.13 0.11
CA LYS A 85 -5.53 14.00 -0.48
C LYS A 85 -5.09 12.55 -0.62
N ALA A 86 -5.45 11.68 0.33
CA ALA A 86 -5.15 10.26 0.27
C ALA A 86 -5.79 9.60 -0.96
N ALA A 87 -7.08 9.87 -1.24
CA ALA A 87 -7.75 9.35 -2.41
C ALA A 87 -7.11 9.86 -3.72
N LYS A 88 -6.72 11.13 -3.78
CA LYS A 88 -6.04 11.72 -4.95
C LYS A 88 -4.66 11.11 -5.22
N ILE A 89 -3.89 10.83 -4.17
CA ILE A 89 -2.53 10.29 -4.28
C ILE A 89 -2.54 8.79 -4.53
N PHE A 90 -3.25 8.04 -3.67
CA PHE A 90 -3.19 6.58 -3.63
C PHE A 90 -4.29 5.89 -4.45
N GLY A 91 -5.32 6.63 -4.85
CA GLY A 91 -6.45 6.11 -5.59
C GLY A 91 -7.58 5.59 -4.69
N VAL A 92 -8.66 5.17 -5.32
CA VAL A 92 -9.84 4.55 -4.68
C VAL A 92 -10.11 3.23 -5.39
N SER A 93 -10.57 2.22 -4.64
CA SER A 93 -10.95 0.92 -5.21
C SER A 93 -12.08 1.07 -6.23
N ALA A 94 -12.02 0.30 -7.31
CA ALA A 94 -13.04 0.30 -8.36
C ALA A 94 -14.42 -0.17 -7.88
N ASP A 95 -14.48 -0.92 -6.78
CA ASP A 95 -15.74 -1.41 -6.18
C ASP A 95 -16.51 -0.30 -5.46
N ASN A 96 -15.87 0.81 -5.17
CA ASN A 96 -16.55 2.01 -4.67
C ASN A 96 -17.13 2.78 -5.85
N ASN A 97 -18.46 2.93 -5.89
CA ASN A 97 -19.21 3.71 -6.88
C ASN A 97 -18.81 5.21 -6.99
N LYS A 98 -17.75 5.59 -6.30
CA LYS A 98 -17.12 6.91 -6.34
C LYS A 98 -15.84 6.85 -7.17
N ALA A 99 -15.96 6.39 -8.42
CA ALA A 99 -14.84 6.45 -9.35
C ALA A 99 -14.29 7.89 -9.41
N LEU A 100 -13.01 8.03 -9.15
CA LEU A 100 -12.33 9.31 -9.33
C LEU A 100 -12.20 9.59 -10.84
N ASP A 101 -12.47 10.82 -11.24
CA ASP A 101 -12.33 11.25 -12.65
C ASP A 101 -10.86 11.32 -13.13
N PHE A 102 -9.94 10.83 -12.32
CA PHE A 102 -8.51 10.88 -12.62
C PHE A 102 -7.78 9.63 -12.11
N PRO A 103 -6.70 9.20 -12.77
CA PRO A 103 -5.92 8.04 -12.38
C PRO A 103 -5.14 8.27 -11.08
N THR A 104 -4.78 7.18 -10.40
CA THR A 104 -3.89 7.18 -9.24
C THR A 104 -2.57 7.88 -9.57
N ARG A 105 -2.15 8.81 -8.72
CA ARG A 105 -0.94 9.61 -8.93
C ARG A 105 0.35 8.92 -8.50
N LEU A 106 0.28 8.02 -7.51
CA LEU A 106 1.44 7.33 -6.97
C LEU A 106 1.47 5.87 -7.43
N ILE A 107 2.53 5.50 -8.12
CA ILE A 107 2.88 4.12 -8.45
C ILE A 107 4.11 3.76 -7.63
N VAL A 108 4.02 2.69 -6.83
CA VAL A 108 5.14 2.14 -6.08
C VAL A 108 5.51 0.81 -6.71
N ARG A 109 6.78 0.64 -7.06
CA ARG A 109 7.32 -0.59 -7.64
C ARG A 109 8.25 -1.28 -6.65
N ASP A 110 8.41 -2.54 -6.87
CA ASP A 110 9.34 -3.38 -6.12
C ASP A 110 10.80 -2.93 -6.27
#